data_2980f1786bc5ef8082ed686993e9baa0
#
_entry.id   2980f1786bc5ef8082ed686993e9baa0
#
_cell.length_a   1.000
_cell.length_b   1.000
_cell.length_c   1.000
_cell.angle_alpha   90.00
_cell.angle_beta   90.00
_cell.angle_gamma   90.00
#
_symmetry.space_group_name_H-M   'P 1'
#
loop_
_entity.id
_entity.type
_entity.pdbx_description
1 polymer ?
#
loop_
_entity_poly.entity_id
_entity_poly.type
_entity_poly.pdbx_seq_one_letter_code
_entity_poly.pdbx_strand_id
1 'polypeptide(L)'
;IFKFTNKHIIFMTAREEIQELNDHLQAFPKAEDIFVKEQPWLKNHFLPLMRIDLAEINPDWAGQKVYMICPFEPYDGYIGNNTTEYHNEYTAPNWLAFRLTDDNKFEFLGKEGYFWRTAIHQWDFDSEMEKEFQKMQQFYEKYKANFDKYGALVNLQNPERKGKLNKKNYLERLGGEIEYGNWSSSIERKEYPKGFEMKIQYGKDDEEVVFDISYQGNPFYLVAETGAYDWIGSGGYIIMLYEPISRIVLFTFDYS
;
A
#
# COMPACT_ATOMS: atom_id res chain seq x y z
N ILE A 1 -32.06 -18.87 18.52
CA ILE A 1 -31.74 -19.59 17.26
C ILE A 1 -30.98 -18.59 16.40
N PHE A 2 -29.64 -18.60 16.49
CA PHE A 2 -28.78 -17.79 15.62
C PHE A 2 -28.70 -18.49 14.26
N LYS A 3 -29.21 -17.84 13.21
CA LYS A 3 -28.95 -18.27 11.84
C LYS A 3 -27.51 -17.90 11.50
N PHE A 4 -26.61 -18.88 11.52
CA PHE A 4 -25.35 -18.81 10.83
C PHE A 4 -25.65 -18.84 9.33
N THR A 5 -25.62 -17.69 8.66
CA THR A 5 -25.49 -17.64 7.21
C THR A 5 -24.13 -18.22 6.88
N ASN A 6 -24.08 -19.18 5.95
CA ASN A 6 -22.86 -19.73 5.37
C ASN A 6 -21.98 -18.58 4.81
N LYS A 7 -21.08 -18.02 5.65
CA LYS A 7 -19.94 -17.28 5.14
C LYS A 7 -19.07 -18.34 4.46
N HIS A 8 -18.94 -18.30 3.16
CA HIS A 8 -17.88 -19.03 2.47
C HIS A 8 -16.57 -18.61 3.14
N ILE A 9 -15.92 -19.55 3.79
CA ILE A 9 -14.56 -19.36 4.29
C ILE A 9 -13.71 -19.27 3.03
N ILE A 10 -13.33 -18.06 2.68
CA ILE A 10 -12.38 -17.81 1.59
C ILE A 10 -11.01 -18.16 2.17
N PHE A 11 -10.44 -19.29 1.73
CA PHE A 11 -9.07 -19.63 2.08
C PHE A 11 -8.15 -18.71 1.29
N MET A 12 -7.58 -17.73 1.99
CA MET A 12 -6.57 -16.84 1.44
C MET A 12 -5.20 -17.50 1.58
N THR A 13 -4.40 -17.44 0.52
CA THR A 13 -2.98 -17.82 0.64
C THR A 13 -2.29 -16.81 1.55
N ALA A 14 -1.46 -17.30 2.47
CA ALA A 14 -0.60 -16.48 3.30
C ALA A 14 0.85 -16.89 3.07
N ARG A 15 1.71 -15.95 2.69
CA ARG A 15 3.15 -16.15 2.52
C ARG A 15 3.90 -14.95 3.07
N GLU A 16 5.06 -15.20 3.64
CA GLU A 16 5.94 -14.20 4.24
C GLU A 16 7.30 -14.15 3.52
N GLU A 17 8.01 -13.05 3.69
CA GLU A 17 9.38 -12.85 3.20
C GLU A 17 9.55 -13.17 1.70
N ILE A 18 8.74 -12.54 0.84
CA ILE A 18 8.76 -12.80 -0.59
C ILE A 18 10.03 -12.21 -1.21
N GLN A 19 11.00 -13.05 -1.52
CA GLN A 19 12.29 -12.68 -2.14
C GLN A 19 12.44 -13.15 -3.60
N GLU A 20 11.46 -13.89 -4.11
CA GLU A 20 11.47 -14.40 -5.48
C GLU A 20 10.25 -13.91 -6.25
N LEU A 21 10.47 -13.55 -7.49
CA LEU A 21 9.41 -13.18 -8.43
C LEU A 21 8.94 -14.40 -9.22
N ASN A 22 7.72 -14.33 -9.72
CA ASN A 22 7.13 -15.29 -10.63
C ASN A 22 6.28 -14.55 -11.68
N ASP A 23 5.52 -15.27 -12.50
CA ASP A 23 4.70 -14.67 -13.57
C ASP A 23 3.58 -13.75 -13.06
N HIS A 24 3.19 -13.90 -11.79
CA HIS A 24 2.15 -13.10 -11.11
C HIS A 24 2.70 -11.89 -10.34
N LEU A 25 4.01 -11.86 -10.09
CA LEU A 25 4.68 -10.82 -9.31
C LEU A 25 5.73 -10.11 -10.17
N GLN A 26 5.58 -8.79 -10.35
CA GLN A 26 6.51 -7.99 -11.15
C GLN A 26 6.98 -6.77 -10.35
N ALA A 27 8.28 -6.63 -10.15
CA ALA A 27 8.87 -5.44 -9.56
C ALA A 27 8.97 -4.29 -10.56
N PHE A 28 8.94 -3.06 -10.07
CA PHE A 28 9.11 -1.81 -10.80
C PHE A 28 8.23 -1.67 -12.06
N PRO A 29 6.87 -1.87 -11.95
CA PRO A 29 5.98 -1.63 -13.07
C PRO A 29 6.05 -0.16 -13.50
N LYS A 30 5.70 0.13 -14.75
CA LYS A 30 5.69 1.51 -15.24
C LYS A 30 4.48 2.27 -14.71
N ALA A 31 4.66 3.54 -14.37
CA ALA A 31 3.56 4.37 -13.83
C ALA A 31 2.39 4.49 -14.82
N GLU A 32 2.67 4.48 -16.14
CA GLU A 32 1.66 4.51 -17.21
C GLU A 32 0.76 3.26 -17.21
N ASP A 33 1.26 2.13 -16.67
CA ASP A 33 0.49 0.89 -16.57
C ASP A 33 -0.42 0.87 -15.33
N ILE A 34 -0.18 1.75 -14.35
CA ILE A 34 -0.84 1.75 -13.05
C ILE A 34 -2.07 2.65 -13.03
N PHE A 35 -1.93 3.90 -13.45
CA PHE A 35 -2.94 4.92 -13.22
C PHE A 35 -3.82 5.17 -14.44
N VAL A 36 -5.08 5.55 -14.18
CA VAL A 36 -5.98 6.00 -15.24
C VAL A 36 -5.44 7.25 -15.92
N LYS A 37 -5.71 7.39 -17.22
CA LYS A 37 -5.22 8.53 -18.02
C LYS A 37 -5.88 9.87 -17.64
N GLU A 38 -7.03 9.81 -16.98
CA GLU A 38 -7.80 10.95 -16.49
C GLU A 38 -7.16 11.62 -15.28
N GLN A 39 -6.24 10.89 -14.58
CA GLN A 39 -5.52 11.39 -13.41
C GLN A 39 -4.00 11.32 -13.62
N PRO A 40 -3.43 11.99 -14.64
CA PRO A 40 -2.02 11.86 -15.00
C PRO A 40 -1.06 12.40 -13.94
N TRP A 41 -1.57 13.19 -13.01
CA TRP A 41 -0.85 13.76 -11.88
C TRP A 41 -0.45 12.71 -10.82
N LEU A 42 -1.15 11.56 -10.73
CA LEU A 42 -0.85 10.50 -9.75
C LEU A 42 0.60 10.01 -9.83
N LYS A 43 1.19 9.96 -11.02
CA LYS A 43 2.60 9.59 -11.19
C LYS A 43 3.60 10.53 -10.48
N ASN A 44 3.15 11.73 -10.11
CA ASN A 44 3.97 12.69 -9.37
C ASN A 44 3.90 12.46 -7.86
N HIS A 45 2.96 11.63 -7.40
CA HIS A 45 2.69 11.38 -5.98
C HIS A 45 3.02 9.95 -5.54
N PHE A 46 3.29 9.04 -6.48
CA PHE A 46 3.55 7.64 -6.15
C PHE A 46 4.73 7.06 -6.92
N LEU A 47 5.52 6.27 -6.22
CA LEU A 47 6.58 5.42 -6.78
C LEU A 47 6.03 4.00 -6.94
N PRO A 48 6.05 3.43 -8.17
CA PRO A 48 5.63 2.06 -8.43
C PRO A 48 6.59 1.04 -7.82
N LEU A 49 6.11 0.16 -6.94
CA LEU A 49 6.95 -0.87 -6.33
C LEU A 49 6.73 -2.22 -6.98
N MET A 50 5.49 -2.74 -6.93
CA MET A 50 5.17 -4.06 -7.47
C MET A 50 3.81 -4.11 -8.15
N ARG A 51 3.68 -4.97 -9.16
CA ARG A 51 2.41 -5.47 -9.68
C ARG A 51 2.17 -6.87 -9.10
N ILE A 52 0.96 -7.11 -8.62
CA ILE A 52 0.52 -8.38 -8.02
C ILE A 52 -0.73 -8.84 -8.78
N ASP A 53 -0.71 -10.04 -9.37
CA ASP A 53 -1.93 -10.69 -9.84
C ASP A 53 -2.62 -11.31 -8.62
N LEU A 54 -3.87 -10.97 -8.42
CA LEU A 54 -4.63 -11.40 -7.23
C LEU A 54 -4.90 -12.91 -7.20
N ALA A 55 -4.63 -13.65 -8.28
CA ALA A 55 -4.60 -15.11 -8.28
C ALA A 55 -3.62 -15.70 -7.26
N GLU A 56 -2.56 -14.94 -6.89
CA GLU A 56 -1.61 -15.32 -5.83
C GLU A 56 -2.25 -15.43 -4.45
N ILE A 57 -3.39 -14.77 -4.25
CA ILE A 57 -4.10 -14.69 -2.97
C ILE A 57 -5.36 -15.54 -3.01
N ASN A 58 -6.15 -15.37 -4.07
CA ASN A 58 -7.36 -16.12 -4.29
C ASN A 58 -7.51 -16.43 -5.79
N PRO A 59 -7.54 -17.72 -6.19
CA PRO A 59 -7.71 -18.12 -7.60
C PRO A 59 -8.94 -17.54 -8.28
N ASP A 60 -10.02 -17.24 -7.54
CA ASP A 60 -11.23 -16.64 -8.09
C ASP A 60 -11.02 -15.18 -8.54
N TRP A 61 -9.91 -14.56 -8.16
CA TRP A 61 -9.54 -13.20 -8.55
C TRP A 61 -8.51 -13.16 -9.69
N ALA A 62 -8.27 -14.30 -10.33
CA ALA A 62 -7.30 -14.40 -11.43
C ALA A 62 -7.54 -13.35 -12.52
N GLY A 63 -6.44 -12.73 -12.99
CA GLY A 63 -6.46 -11.68 -14.01
C GLY A 63 -6.75 -10.27 -13.47
N GLN A 64 -7.15 -10.14 -12.22
CA GLN A 64 -7.19 -8.84 -11.54
C GLN A 64 -5.78 -8.53 -11.02
N LYS A 65 -5.24 -7.38 -11.41
CA LYS A 65 -3.88 -6.96 -11.06
C LYS A 65 -3.95 -5.68 -10.27
N VAL A 66 -3.31 -5.69 -9.10
CA VAL A 66 -3.16 -4.51 -8.26
C VAL A 66 -1.69 -4.11 -8.16
N TYR A 67 -1.44 -2.92 -7.65
CA TYR A 67 -0.09 -2.36 -7.62
C TYR A 67 0.25 -1.89 -6.21
N MET A 68 1.33 -2.40 -5.66
CA MET A 68 1.94 -1.82 -4.48
C MET A 68 2.63 -0.52 -4.91
N ILE A 69 2.22 0.57 -4.32
CA ILE A 69 2.72 1.92 -4.62
C ILE A 69 3.15 2.61 -3.33
N CYS A 70 4.24 3.33 -3.37
CA CYS A 70 4.73 4.11 -2.24
C CYS A 70 4.36 5.58 -2.45
N PRO A 71 3.70 6.25 -1.50
CA PRO A 71 3.50 7.68 -1.57
C PRO A 71 4.83 8.40 -1.66
N PHE A 72 4.92 9.33 -2.61
CA PHE A 72 6.07 10.19 -2.78
C PHE A 72 5.84 11.49 -2.01
N GLU A 73 5.79 11.36 -0.68
CA GLU A 73 5.65 12.50 0.22
C GLU A 73 6.74 12.47 1.28
N PRO A 74 7.43 13.60 1.51
CA PRO A 74 8.37 13.69 2.61
C PRO A 74 7.59 13.61 3.90
N TYR A 75 8.15 12.91 4.83
CA TYR A 75 7.55 12.66 6.12
C TYR A 75 7.56 13.90 7.00
N ASP A 76 6.39 14.26 7.53
CA ASP A 76 6.21 14.88 8.83
C ASP A 76 4.80 14.52 9.36
N GLY A 77 4.62 13.25 9.77
CA GLY A 77 3.36 12.70 10.21
C GLY A 77 2.72 11.74 9.19
N TYR A 78 1.42 11.55 9.30
CA TYR A 78 0.67 10.67 8.39
C TYR A 78 0.37 11.38 7.07
N ILE A 79 0.43 10.64 5.96
CA ILE A 79 -0.03 11.13 4.67
C ILE A 79 -1.45 11.70 4.78
N GLY A 80 -1.70 12.86 4.19
CA GLY A 80 -2.98 13.56 4.26
C GLY A 80 -3.25 14.27 5.60
N ASN A 81 -2.34 14.22 6.58
CA ASN A 81 -2.58 14.83 7.89
C ASN A 81 -2.71 16.36 7.82
N ASN A 82 -1.97 17.00 6.94
CA ASN A 82 -1.95 18.45 6.78
C ASN A 82 -2.89 18.97 5.67
N THR A 83 -3.74 18.11 5.11
CA THR A 83 -4.61 18.41 3.97
C THR A 83 -6.06 17.98 4.21
N THR A 84 -6.52 18.12 5.45
CA THR A 84 -7.84 17.62 5.89
C THR A 84 -9.02 18.23 5.14
N GLU A 85 -8.89 19.44 4.60
CA GLU A 85 -9.89 20.12 3.77
C GLU A 85 -10.14 19.44 2.42
N TYR A 86 -9.21 18.58 1.97
CA TYR A 86 -9.33 17.79 0.73
C TYR A 86 -9.82 16.36 0.98
N HIS A 87 -10.04 15.98 2.24
CA HIS A 87 -10.58 14.66 2.55
C HIS A 87 -12.00 14.48 2.03
N ASN A 88 -12.37 13.23 1.82
CA ASN A 88 -13.71 12.84 1.43
C ASN A 88 -14.07 11.48 2.07
N GLU A 89 -15.11 10.82 1.55
CA GLU A 89 -15.54 9.51 2.04
C GLU A 89 -14.52 8.37 1.82
N TYR A 90 -13.50 8.58 0.96
CA TYR A 90 -12.49 7.57 0.60
C TYR A 90 -11.09 7.91 1.10
N THR A 91 -10.89 9.06 1.74
CA THR A 91 -9.58 9.52 2.21
C THR A 91 -9.68 10.10 3.62
N ALA A 92 -8.65 9.84 4.43
CA ALA A 92 -8.45 10.37 5.78
C ALA A 92 -6.95 10.40 6.07
N PRO A 93 -6.48 10.99 7.19
CA PRO A 93 -5.07 10.87 7.56
C PRO A 93 -4.65 9.40 7.59
N ASN A 94 -3.56 9.07 6.91
CA ASN A 94 -3.02 7.72 6.79
C ASN A 94 -3.86 6.72 5.97
N TRP A 95 -4.91 7.17 5.28
CA TRP A 95 -5.80 6.32 4.51
C TRP A 95 -6.10 6.90 3.14
N LEU A 96 -5.96 6.08 2.11
CA LEU A 96 -6.32 6.45 0.74
C LEU A 96 -6.86 5.24 -0.04
N ALA A 97 -7.84 5.48 -0.88
CA ALA A 97 -8.50 4.44 -1.65
C ALA A 97 -8.44 4.69 -3.16
N PHE A 98 -8.33 3.60 -3.90
CA PHE A 98 -8.43 3.57 -5.35
C PHE A 98 -9.56 2.61 -5.78
N ARG A 99 -10.15 2.88 -6.93
CA ARG A 99 -10.92 1.89 -7.66
C ARG A 99 -10.01 1.17 -8.63
N LEU A 100 -10.08 -0.15 -8.66
CA LEU A 100 -9.45 -0.96 -9.69
C LEU A 100 -10.40 -1.03 -10.90
N THR A 101 -10.02 -0.43 -12.02
CA THR A 101 -10.81 -0.45 -13.26
C THR A 101 -10.77 -1.81 -13.95
N ASP A 102 -11.61 -2.03 -14.97
CA ASP A 102 -11.66 -3.31 -15.69
C ASP A 102 -10.37 -3.62 -16.46
N ASP A 103 -9.62 -2.61 -16.86
CA ASP A 103 -8.29 -2.73 -17.46
C ASP A 103 -7.15 -2.72 -16.43
N ASN A 104 -7.47 -2.98 -15.15
CA ASN A 104 -6.53 -3.07 -14.04
C ASN A 104 -5.74 -1.77 -13.79
N LYS A 105 -6.37 -0.62 -13.94
CA LYS A 105 -5.80 0.68 -13.59
C LYS A 105 -6.33 1.16 -12.25
N PHE A 106 -5.52 1.96 -11.57
CA PHE A 106 -5.92 2.66 -10.36
C PHE A 106 -6.54 4.02 -10.69
N GLU A 107 -7.79 4.20 -10.31
CA GLU A 107 -8.48 5.48 -10.22
C GLU A 107 -8.50 5.93 -8.76
N PHE A 108 -7.82 7.03 -8.44
CA PHE A 108 -7.83 7.56 -7.07
C PHE A 108 -9.19 8.15 -6.73
N LEU A 109 -9.75 7.73 -5.61
CA LEU A 109 -11.09 8.16 -5.17
C LEU A 109 -11.05 9.43 -4.33
N GLY A 110 -9.88 10.07 -4.22
CA GLY A 110 -9.67 11.33 -3.55
C GLY A 110 -9.46 12.50 -4.51
N LYS A 111 -9.02 13.62 -3.96
CA LYS A 111 -8.67 14.85 -4.68
C LYS A 111 -7.15 15.01 -4.70
N GLU A 112 -6.59 15.63 -5.75
CA GLU A 112 -5.15 15.88 -5.84
C GLU A 112 -4.61 16.68 -4.64
N GLY A 113 -5.40 17.62 -4.12
CA GLY A 113 -5.04 18.38 -2.92
C GLY A 113 -4.89 17.57 -1.63
N TYR A 114 -5.28 16.26 -1.62
CA TYR A 114 -4.97 15.35 -0.53
C TYR A 114 -3.45 15.19 -0.33
N PHE A 115 -2.67 15.30 -1.41
CA PHE A 115 -1.22 15.19 -1.36
C PHE A 115 -0.60 16.54 -1.01
N TRP A 116 0.19 16.54 0.03
CA TRP A 116 0.81 17.77 0.53
C TRP A 116 1.69 18.46 -0.52
N ARG A 117 2.35 17.71 -1.37
CA ARG A 117 3.13 18.26 -2.49
C ARG A 117 2.31 19.17 -3.42
N THR A 118 1.01 18.92 -3.60
CA THR A 118 0.11 19.80 -4.34
C THR A 118 -0.37 20.97 -3.50
N ALA A 119 -0.66 20.73 -2.21
CA ALA A 119 -1.15 21.74 -1.28
C ALA A 119 -0.06 22.76 -0.87
N ILE A 120 1.19 22.40 -1.02
CA ILE A 120 2.39 23.16 -0.62
C ILE A 120 2.45 24.58 -1.19
N HIS A 121 1.82 24.88 -2.32
CA HIS A 121 1.74 26.24 -2.85
C HIS A 121 1.02 27.23 -1.91
N GLN A 122 0.41 26.74 -0.84
CA GLN A 122 -0.26 27.54 0.18
C GLN A 122 0.61 27.78 1.44
N TRP A 123 1.75 27.09 1.58
CA TRP A 123 2.65 27.16 2.73
C TRP A 123 4.06 27.55 2.26
N ASP A 124 4.81 28.27 3.09
CA ASP A 124 6.23 28.53 2.81
C ASP A 124 6.98 27.19 2.72
N PHE A 125 7.23 26.75 1.49
CA PHE A 125 7.92 25.50 1.19
C PHE A 125 9.37 25.57 1.67
N ASP A 126 9.72 24.72 2.62
CA ASP A 126 11.09 24.60 3.09
C ASP A 126 11.93 23.81 2.06
N SER A 127 13.11 24.35 1.74
CA SER A 127 14.09 23.70 0.86
C SER A 127 14.54 22.31 1.34
N GLU A 128 14.37 22.01 2.63
CA GLU A 128 14.66 20.70 3.20
C GLU A 128 13.72 19.61 2.67
N MET A 129 12.45 19.93 2.48
CA MET A 129 11.48 18.97 1.96
C MET A 129 11.73 18.60 0.52
N GLU A 130 12.10 19.56 -0.34
CA GLU A 130 12.48 19.24 -1.72
C GLU A 130 13.70 18.31 -1.75
N LYS A 131 14.64 18.47 -0.81
CA LYS A 131 15.77 17.55 -0.69
C LYS A 131 15.33 16.14 -0.28
N GLU A 132 14.33 16.00 0.59
CA GLU A 132 13.81 14.70 0.97
C GLU A 132 13.08 14.02 -0.20
N PHE A 133 12.27 14.73 -1.00
CA PHE A 133 11.71 14.22 -2.25
C PHE A 133 12.79 13.71 -3.20
N GLN A 134 13.81 14.54 -3.44
CA GLN A 134 14.92 14.17 -4.32
C GLN A 134 15.68 12.95 -3.80
N LYS A 135 15.84 12.84 -2.48
CA LYS A 135 16.50 11.70 -1.84
C LYS A 135 15.70 10.41 -1.98
N MET A 136 14.38 10.45 -1.76
CA MET A 136 13.49 9.30 -2.00
C MET A 136 13.58 8.82 -3.46
N GLN A 137 13.47 9.75 -4.42
CA GLN A 137 13.61 9.47 -5.84
C GLN A 137 14.96 8.84 -6.16
N GLN A 138 16.06 9.39 -5.63
CA GLN A 138 17.40 8.84 -5.86
C GLN A 138 17.59 7.43 -5.31
N PHE A 139 17.01 7.13 -4.14
CA PHE A 139 17.06 5.78 -3.60
C PHE A 139 16.26 4.81 -4.46
N TYR A 140 15.05 5.17 -4.84
CA TYR A 140 14.22 4.37 -5.73
C TYR A 140 14.95 4.02 -7.05
N GLU A 141 15.55 5.01 -7.72
CA GLU A 141 16.32 4.79 -8.95
C GLU A 141 17.55 3.90 -8.73
N LYS A 142 18.22 4.02 -7.58
CA LYS A 142 19.33 3.13 -7.21
C LYS A 142 18.87 1.68 -7.03
N TYR A 143 17.76 1.45 -6.34
CA TYR A 143 17.20 0.11 -6.18
C TYR A 143 16.78 -0.49 -7.50
N LYS A 144 16.13 0.30 -8.36
CA LYS A 144 15.74 -0.12 -9.72
C LYS A 144 16.95 -0.48 -10.57
N ALA A 145 17.98 0.35 -10.59
CA ALA A 145 19.24 0.06 -11.31
C ALA A 145 19.92 -1.20 -10.78
N ASN A 146 19.91 -1.44 -9.47
CA ASN A 146 20.43 -2.68 -8.90
C ASN A 146 19.56 -3.89 -9.27
N PHE A 147 18.24 -3.73 -9.30
CA PHE A 147 17.35 -4.78 -9.77
C PHE A 147 17.63 -5.15 -11.24
N ASP A 148 17.82 -4.17 -12.12
CA ASP A 148 18.17 -4.40 -13.53
C ASP A 148 19.52 -5.13 -13.66
N LYS A 149 20.46 -4.86 -12.75
CA LYS A 149 21.79 -5.49 -12.74
C LYS A 149 21.81 -6.92 -12.18
N TYR A 150 21.09 -7.15 -11.09
CA TYR A 150 21.20 -8.39 -10.31
C TYR A 150 19.99 -9.32 -10.49
N GLY A 151 18.91 -8.86 -11.11
CA GLY A 151 17.64 -9.60 -11.24
C GLY A 151 16.90 -9.79 -9.90
N ALA A 152 17.29 -9.06 -8.86
CA ALA A 152 16.71 -9.15 -7.53
C ALA A 152 16.79 -7.82 -6.78
N LEU A 153 15.85 -7.60 -5.86
CA LEU A 153 15.96 -6.50 -4.89
C LEU A 153 17.08 -6.86 -3.90
N VAL A 154 18.13 -6.06 -3.86
CA VAL A 154 19.32 -6.34 -3.04
C VAL A 154 19.71 -5.14 -2.19
N ASN A 155 20.45 -5.40 -1.11
CA ASN A 155 20.97 -4.34 -0.26
C ASN A 155 21.89 -3.42 -1.07
N LEU A 156 21.65 -2.10 -1.05
CA LEU A 156 22.40 -1.11 -1.83
C LEU A 156 23.89 -1.02 -1.45
N GLN A 157 24.20 -1.16 -0.17
CA GLN A 157 25.57 -1.02 0.33
C GLN A 157 26.39 -2.29 0.11
N ASN A 158 25.73 -3.45 0.26
CA ASN A 158 26.36 -4.77 0.15
C ASN A 158 25.47 -5.71 -0.69
N PRO A 159 25.41 -5.53 -2.03
CA PRO A 159 24.55 -6.34 -2.89
C PRO A 159 24.90 -7.83 -2.86
N GLU A 160 26.16 -8.14 -2.57
CA GLU A 160 26.64 -9.50 -2.44
C GLU A 160 27.32 -9.70 -1.08
N ARG A 161 27.04 -10.84 -0.44
CA ARG A 161 27.66 -11.25 0.83
C ARG A 161 28.05 -12.73 0.75
N LYS A 162 29.33 -13.02 0.99
CA LYS A 162 29.90 -14.39 0.93
C LYS A 162 29.58 -15.11 -0.39
N GLY A 163 29.66 -14.40 -1.53
CA GLY A 163 29.41 -14.96 -2.86
C GLY A 163 27.96 -15.25 -3.20
N LYS A 164 27.01 -14.71 -2.43
CA LYS A 164 25.56 -14.80 -2.68
C LYS A 164 24.95 -13.41 -2.69
N LEU A 165 23.86 -13.24 -3.45
CA LEU A 165 23.09 -12.01 -3.41
C LEU A 165 22.52 -11.78 -1.99
N ASN A 166 22.68 -10.56 -1.51
CA ASN A 166 22.10 -10.09 -0.25
C ASN A 166 20.71 -9.54 -0.54
N LYS A 167 19.77 -10.47 -0.79
CA LYS A 167 18.39 -10.14 -1.19
C LYS A 167 17.63 -9.45 -0.07
N LYS A 168 16.73 -8.57 -0.48
CA LYS A 168 15.70 -7.93 0.31
C LYS A 168 14.34 -8.56 -0.02
N ASN A 169 13.38 -8.39 0.85
CA ASN A 169 12.01 -8.79 0.57
C ASN A 169 11.38 -7.80 -0.43
N TYR A 170 10.71 -8.33 -1.45
CA TYR A 170 9.80 -7.54 -2.27
C TYR A 170 8.53 -7.21 -1.49
N LEU A 171 8.06 -8.18 -0.71
CA LEU A 171 6.92 -8.06 0.18
C LEU A 171 7.27 -8.79 1.49
N GLU A 172 6.91 -8.18 2.61
CA GLU A 172 7.00 -8.84 3.92
C GLU A 172 5.91 -9.88 4.04
N ARG A 173 4.71 -9.56 3.52
CA ARG A 173 3.57 -10.48 3.46
C ARG A 173 2.82 -10.38 2.16
N LEU A 174 2.23 -11.51 1.77
CA LEU A 174 1.32 -11.65 0.64
C LEU A 174 0.11 -12.48 1.07
N GLY A 175 -1.07 -11.85 1.18
CA GLY A 175 -2.27 -12.43 1.76
C GLY A 175 -2.18 -12.62 3.28
N GLY A 176 -3.08 -13.43 3.83
CA GLY A 176 -3.15 -13.71 5.26
C GLY A 176 -4.04 -12.73 6.03
N GLU A 177 -3.79 -12.62 7.32
CA GLU A 177 -4.55 -11.76 8.23
C GLU A 177 -3.94 -10.36 8.30
N ILE A 178 -4.77 -9.38 8.65
CA ILE A 178 -4.32 -8.01 8.89
C ILE A 178 -3.75 -7.95 10.30
N GLU A 179 -2.49 -7.53 10.44
CA GLU A 179 -1.84 -7.44 11.75
C GLU A 179 -1.95 -6.06 12.38
N TYR A 180 -1.86 -6.07 13.71
CA TYR A 180 -1.86 -4.87 14.52
C TYR A 180 -0.58 -4.06 14.29
N GLY A 181 -0.73 -2.72 14.26
CA GLY A 181 0.36 -1.78 14.15
C GLY A 181 -0.09 -0.37 14.57
N ASN A 182 0.79 0.61 14.51
CA ASN A 182 0.44 1.97 14.93
C ASN A 182 -0.64 2.63 14.05
N TRP A 183 -0.80 2.15 12.81
CA TRP A 183 -1.88 2.56 11.89
C TRP A 183 -3.28 2.30 12.45
N SER A 184 -3.43 1.26 13.27
CA SER A 184 -4.72 0.84 13.84
C SER A 184 -5.30 1.86 14.81
N SER A 185 -4.45 2.68 15.43
CA SER A 185 -4.87 3.76 16.33
C SER A 185 -5.81 4.76 15.65
N SER A 186 -5.73 4.91 14.34
CA SER A 186 -6.67 5.74 13.56
C SER A 186 -8.10 5.18 13.57
N ILE A 187 -8.25 3.84 13.62
CA ILE A 187 -9.56 3.18 13.75
C ILE A 187 -10.13 3.44 15.14
N GLU A 188 -9.31 3.29 16.19
CA GLU A 188 -9.73 3.54 17.58
C GLU A 188 -10.18 4.99 17.77
N ARG A 189 -9.47 5.96 17.18
CA ARG A 189 -9.82 7.39 17.23
C ARG A 189 -10.92 7.78 16.25
N LYS A 190 -11.39 6.85 15.39
CA LYS A 190 -12.37 7.10 14.31
C LYS A 190 -11.88 8.14 13.28
N GLU A 191 -10.58 8.16 13.04
CA GLU A 191 -9.87 9.01 12.08
C GLU A 191 -9.60 8.25 10.77
N TYR A 192 -10.61 7.58 10.24
CA TYR A 192 -10.57 6.82 8.98
C TYR A 192 -11.63 7.33 7.99
N PRO A 193 -11.55 6.99 6.69
CA PRO A 193 -12.49 7.49 5.69
C PRO A 193 -13.92 7.05 6.00
N LYS A 194 -14.85 7.98 5.92
CA LYS A 194 -16.26 7.78 6.35
C LYS A 194 -17.07 6.86 5.45
N GLY A 195 -16.59 6.57 4.24
CA GLY A 195 -17.20 5.59 3.33
C GLY A 195 -17.00 4.14 3.76
N PHE A 196 -16.10 3.88 4.72
CA PHE A 196 -15.80 2.52 5.19
C PHE A 196 -16.32 2.30 6.61
N GLU A 197 -16.62 1.04 6.91
CA GLU A 197 -16.90 0.57 8.26
C GLU A 197 -15.64 -0.11 8.79
N MET A 198 -15.09 0.40 9.88
CA MET A 198 -13.87 -0.13 10.47
C MET A 198 -14.04 -0.35 11.97
N LYS A 199 -13.67 -1.54 12.44
CA LYS A 199 -13.74 -1.94 13.85
C LYS A 199 -12.54 -2.81 14.19
N ILE A 200 -12.09 -2.69 15.45
CA ILE A 200 -11.12 -3.60 16.05
C ILE A 200 -11.86 -4.43 17.08
N GLN A 201 -11.69 -5.73 17.03
CA GLN A 201 -12.22 -6.68 18.01
C GLN A 201 -11.03 -7.29 18.75
N TYR A 202 -11.02 -7.16 20.07
CA TYR A 202 -10.00 -7.74 20.93
C TYR A 202 -10.51 -9.07 21.49
N GLY A 203 -9.68 -10.09 21.42
CA GLY A 203 -9.93 -11.38 22.04
C GLY A 203 -9.96 -11.30 23.57
N LYS A 204 -10.28 -12.41 24.23
CA LYS A 204 -10.44 -12.44 25.70
C LYS A 204 -9.16 -12.13 26.48
N ASP A 205 -8.01 -12.39 25.90
CA ASP A 205 -6.70 -12.29 26.56
C ASP A 205 -5.82 -11.20 25.91
N ASP A 206 -6.40 -10.26 25.16
CA ASP A 206 -5.72 -9.18 24.39
C ASP A 206 -4.64 -9.69 23.40
N GLU A 207 -4.45 -11.00 23.26
CA GLU A 207 -3.47 -11.60 22.36
C GLU A 207 -4.00 -11.77 20.92
N GLU A 208 -5.33 -11.78 20.76
CA GLU A 208 -5.97 -11.92 19.46
C GLU A 208 -6.66 -10.61 19.07
N VAL A 209 -6.22 -9.99 17.98
CA VAL A 209 -6.81 -8.76 17.45
C VAL A 209 -7.35 -9.04 16.06
N VAL A 210 -8.64 -8.79 15.85
CA VAL A 210 -9.30 -8.97 14.55
C VAL A 210 -9.75 -7.62 14.02
N PHE A 211 -9.36 -7.31 12.78
CA PHE A 211 -9.79 -6.13 12.05
C PHE A 211 -10.99 -6.46 11.17
N ASP A 212 -12.10 -5.77 11.42
CA ASP A 212 -13.31 -5.82 10.58
C ASP A 212 -13.38 -4.52 9.79
N ILE A 213 -12.86 -4.57 8.56
CA ILE A 213 -12.84 -3.44 7.61
C ILE A 213 -13.72 -3.82 6.44
N SER A 214 -14.73 -2.99 6.13
CA SER A 214 -15.68 -3.29 5.07
C SER A 214 -16.14 -2.04 4.31
N TYR A 215 -16.62 -2.26 3.09
CA TYR A 215 -17.30 -1.27 2.27
C TYR A 215 -18.66 -1.82 1.84
N GLN A 216 -19.74 -1.12 2.19
CA GLN A 216 -21.13 -1.55 1.91
C GLN A 216 -21.40 -3.00 2.39
N GLY A 217 -20.82 -3.37 3.53
CA GLY A 217 -20.96 -4.70 4.11
C GLY A 217 -20.07 -5.80 3.50
N ASN A 218 -19.27 -5.49 2.48
CA ASN A 218 -18.31 -6.42 1.88
C ASN A 218 -16.92 -6.24 2.53
N PRO A 219 -16.27 -7.34 2.98
CA PRO A 219 -15.01 -7.26 3.71
C PRO A 219 -13.83 -6.93 2.80
N PHE A 220 -12.85 -6.20 3.35
CA PHE A 220 -11.52 -6.09 2.79
C PHE A 220 -10.65 -7.27 3.20
N TYR A 221 -9.73 -7.64 2.33
CA TYR A 221 -8.73 -8.69 2.53
C TYR A 221 -7.34 -8.10 2.39
N LEU A 222 -6.40 -8.57 3.21
CA LEU A 222 -4.99 -8.21 3.04
C LEU A 222 -4.49 -8.75 1.70
N VAL A 223 -3.97 -7.85 0.88
CA VAL A 223 -3.27 -8.22 -0.36
C VAL A 223 -1.80 -8.40 -0.07
N ALA A 224 -1.16 -7.37 0.43
CA ALA A 224 0.27 -7.40 0.69
C ALA A 224 0.68 -6.31 1.68
N GLU A 225 1.85 -6.54 2.27
CA GLU A 225 2.58 -5.59 3.09
C GLU A 225 4.04 -5.53 2.63
N THR A 226 4.63 -4.32 2.58
CA THR A 226 6.04 -4.13 2.26
C THR A 226 6.65 -3.00 3.06
N GLY A 227 7.91 -3.14 3.45
CA GLY A 227 8.70 -2.06 4.02
C GLY A 227 9.11 -1.05 2.95
N ALA A 228 8.65 0.20 3.04
CA ALA A 228 9.05 1.26 2.12
C ALA A 228 10.58 1.48 2.13
N TYR A 229 11.21 1.28 3.29
CA TYR A 229 12.65 1.39 3.45
C TYR A 229 13.46 0.55 2.44
N ASP A 230 12.95 -0.62 2.06
CA ASP A 230 13.63 -1.53 1.14
C ASP A 230 13.53 -1.09 -0.34
N TRP A 231 12.75 -0.05 -0.62
CA TRP A 231 12.53 0.50 -1.96
C TRP A 231 13.01 1.95 -2.12
N ILE A 232 12.91 2.75 -1.07
CA ILE A 232 13.18 4.19 -1.12
C ILE A 232 14.14 4.67 -0.02
N GLY A 233 14.66 3.75 0.80
CA GLY A 233 15.63 4.04 1.85
C GLY A 233 15.06 4.77 3.08
N SER A 234 13.76 4.95 3.16
CA SER A 234 13.04 5.59 4.27
C SER A 234 11.57 5.14 4.31
N GLY A 235 10.85 5.54 5.35
CA GLY A 235 9.43 5.22 5.52
C GLY A 235 9.18 3.93 6.32
N GLY A 236 7.91 3.69 6.64
CA GLY A 236 7.41 2.53 7.36
C GLY A 236 6.91 1.43 6.43
N TYR A 237 5.96 0.66 6.92
CA TYR A 237 5.31 -0.38 6.11
C TYR A 237 4.13 0.20 5.34
N ILE A 238 3.91 -0.33 4.14
CA ILE A 238 2.78 -0.04 3.28
C ILE A 238 1.87 -1.26 3.33
N ILE A 239 0.64 -1.06 3.74
CA ILE A 239 -0.38 -2.10 3.87
C ILE A 239 -1.42 -1.88 2.78
N MET A 240 -1.66 -2.89 1.95
CA MET A 240 -2.63 -2.84 0.86
C MET A 240 -3.74 -3.86 1.10
N LEU A 241 -4.98 -3.38 1.12
CA LEU A 241 -6.19 -4.16 1.28
C LEU A 241 -7.03 -4.10 0.01
N TYR A 242 -7.85 -5.13 -0.25
CA TYR A 242 -8.72 -5.21 -1.41
C TYR A 242 -10.13 -5.69 -1.06
N GLU A 243 -11.14 -5.01 -1.57
CA GLU A 243 -12.55 -5.40 -1.54
C GLU A 243 -12.98 -5.80 -2.98
N PRO A 244 -13.29 -7.09 -3.22
CA PRO A 244 -13.42 -7.62 -4.58
C PRO A 244 -14.74 -7.28 -5.29
N ILE A 245 -15.81 -6.95 -4.57
CA ILE A 245 -17.14 -6.69 -5.17
C ILE A 245 -17.18 -5.29 -5.81
N SER A 246 -16.75 -4.28 -5.08
CA SER A 246 -16.68 -2.89 -5.57
C SER A 246 -15.31 -2.58 -6.19
N ARG A 247 -14.37 -3.53 -6.11
CA ARG A 247 -13.01 -3.42 -6.62
C ARG A 247 -12.26 -2.22 -6.04
N ILE A 248 -12.39 -2.04 -4.72
CA ILE A 248 -11.69 -0.98 -4.01
C ILE A 248 -10.40 -1.51 -3.43
N VAL A 249 -9.31 -0.81 -3.71
CA VAL A 249 -7.99 -1.00 -3.10
C VAL A 249 -7.79 0.09 -2.08
N LEU A 250 -7.54 -0.29 -0.83
CA LEU A 250 -7.35 0.62 0.30
C LEU A 250 -5.92 0.50 0.82
N PHE A 251 -5.27 1.64 1.02
CA PHE A 251 -3.94 1.71 1.61
C PHE A 251 -3.96 2.37 2.97
N THR A 252 -3.12 1.85 3.86
CA THR A 252 -2.71 2.49 5.10
C THR A 252 -1.21 2.24 5.34
N PHE A 253 -0.62 2.99 6.26
CA PHE A 253 0.83 2.99 6.48
C PHE A 253 1.15 2.85 7.95
N ASP A 254 2.10 1.96 8.27
CA ASP A 254 2.62 1.75 9.61
C ASP A 254 4.02 2.38 9.72
N TYR A 255 4.19 3.26 10.69
CA TYR A 255 5.44 3.99 10.94
C TYR A 255 6.09 3.57 12.29
N SER A 256 5.87 2.32 12.72
CA SER A 256 6.48 1.76 13.93
C SER A 256 8.00 1.63 13.81
#